data_4e55cc731a969d337aafe24330ab8869
#
_entry.id   4e55cc731a969d337aafe24330ab8869
#
_cell.length_a   1.000
_cell.length_b   1.000
_cell.length_c   1.000
_cell.angle_alpha   90.00
_cell.angle_beta   90.00
_cell.angle_gamma   90.00
#
_symmetry.space_group_name_H-M   'P 1'
#
loop_
_entity.id
_entity.type
_entity.pdbx_description
1 polymer ?
#
loop_
_entity_poly.entity_id
_entity_poly.type
_entity_poly.pdbx_seq_one_letter_code
_entity_poly.pdbx_strand_id
1 'polypeptide(L)'
;MSKKEDFDKIDANKDGVITKDEWNTYHNKKGGNLRAKKPLGGKVKGSVKKTTKEGTKHKRNRHETFSVYIYKVLKQVHNDTGISKKSMAIMNSFINDTFEKIAIEASKLVRYNKKHTLSAREIQSAVKLLLPGELAKHAIIEGAKAVNKIASGN
;
A
#
# COMPACT_ATOMS: atom_id res chain seq x y z
N MET A 1 11.05 32.20 5.83
CA MET A 1 11.69 31.69 4.60
C MET A 1 10.60 31.15 3.69
N SER A 2 10.51 31.68 2.47
CA SER A 2 9.44 31.38 1.53
C SER A 2 9.69 30.00 0.87
N LYS A 3 8.61 29.23 0.66
CA LYS A 3 8.65 27.94 -0.07
C LYS A 3 9.28 28.01 -1.47
N LYS A 4 9.31 29.21 -2.05
CA LYS A 4 9.88 29.51 -3.36
C LYS A 4 11.42 29.52 -3.32
N GLU A 5 12.02 30.03 -2.24
CA GLU A 5 13.48 30.08 -2.05
C GLU A 5 14.11 28.68 -1.86
N ASP A 6 13.34 27.73 -1.33
CA ASP A 6 13.82 26.34 -1.19
C ASP A 6 13.74 25.56 -2.51
N PHE A 7 12.74 25.87 -3.35
CA PHE A 7 12.61 25.27 -4.68
C PHE A 7 13.80 25.65 -5.58
N ASP A 8 14.13 26.93 -5.67
CA ASP A 8 15.22 27.47 -6.50
C ASP A 8 16.62 26.96 -6.06
N LYS A 9 16.75 26.46 -4.83
CA LYS A 9 18.00 25.85 -4.32
C LYS A 9 18.11 24.36 -4.66
N ILE A 10 17.00 23.70 -4.92
CA ILE A 10 16.95 22.27 -5.24
C ILE A 10 17.04 22.07 -6.76
N ASP A 11 16.35 22.92 -7.53
CA ASP A 11 16.35 22.93 -8.99
C ASP A 11 17.64 23.58 -9.51
N ALA A 12 18.70 22.76 -9.68
CA ALA A 12 20.02 23.22 -10.04
C ALA A 12 20.14 23.63 -11.51
N ASN A 13 19.34 23.03 -12.39
CA ASN A 13 19.33 23.27 -13.83
C ASN A 13 18.27 24.32 -14.26
N LYS A 14 17.40 24.75 -13.34
CA LYS A 14 16.34 25.77 -13.54
C LYS A 14 15.35 25.41 -14.64
N ASP A 15 15.06 24.12 -14.81
CA ASP A 15 14.08 23.65 -15.79
C ASP A 15 12.65 23.62 -15.23
N GLY A 16 12.47 23.96 -13.94
CA GLY A 16 11.18 23.98 -13.25
C GLY A 16 10.72 22.60 -12.75
N VAL A 17 11.56 21.57 -12.87
CA VAL A 17 11.26 20.20 -12.44
C VAL A 17 12.36 19.67 -11.54
N ILE A 18 12.06 19.38 -10.28
CA ILE A 18 13.03 18.78 -9.36
C ILE A 18 13.19 17.29 -9.68
N THR A 19 14.36 16.92 -10.21
CA THR A 19 14.73 15.54 -10.44
C THR A 19 15.16 14.84 -9.15
N LYS A 20 15.14 13.49 -9.16
CA LYS A 20 15.56 12.69 -8.00
C LYS A 20 17.03 12.92 -7.62
N ASP A 21 17.87 13.21 -8.60
CA ASP A 21 19.30 13.42 -8.41
C ASP A 21 19.58 14.80 -7.79
N GLU A 22 18.86 15.83 -8.20
CA GLU A 22 18.90 17.17 -7.60
C GLU A 22 18.42 17.15 -6.14
N TRP A 23 17.31 16.46 -5.88
CA TRP A 23 16.80 16.26 -4.54
C TRP A 23 17.81 15.55 -3.62
N ASN A 24 18.43 14.47 -4.11
CA ASN A 24 19.45 13.72 -3.35
C ASN A 24 20.72 14.56 -3.11
N THR A 25 21.15 15.35 -4.11
CA THR A 25 22.33 16.21 -4.01
C THR A 25 22.12 17.32 -2.99
N TYR A 26 20.95 17.95 -2.97
CA TYR A 26 20.59 18.97 -2.00
C TYR A 26 20.56 18.44 -0.57
N HIS A 27 19.97 17.27 -0.35
CA HIS A 27 19.88 16.66 0.98
C HIS A 27 21.21 16.11 1.48
N ASN A 28 22.06 15.61 0.60
CA ASN A 28 23.43 15.20 0.97
C ASN A 28 24.34 16.38 1.33
N LYS A 29 24.11 17.57 0.76
CA LYS A 29 24.84 18.79 1.15
C LYS A 29 24.39 19.33 2.51
N LYS A 30 23.14 19.14 2.92
CA LYS A 30 22.62 19.55 4.24
C LYS A 30 22.92 18.57 5.36
N GLY A 31 23.10 17.30 5.06
CA GLY A 31 23.54 16.26 6.01
C GLY A 31 25.07 16.18 6.01
N GLY A 32 25.73 16.93 6.90
CA GLY A 32 27.18 16.92 7.06
C GLY A 32 27.71 15.50 7.22
N ASN A 33 28.64 15.18 6.37
CA ASN A 33 29.33 13.94 6.16
C ASN A 33 30.02 13.42 7.46
N LEU A 34 29.44 12.39 8.10
CA LEU A 34 30.15 11.55 9.06
C LEU A 34 30.40 10.18 8.42
N ARG A 35 31.15 10.18 7.34
CA ARG A 35 31.74 8.96 6.83
C ARG A 35 33.16 8.83 7.39
N ALA A 36 33.28 8.04 8.46
CA ALA A 36 34.58 7.68 9.02
C ALA A 36 35.47 7.04 7.95
N LYS A 37 36.69 7.60 7.83
CA LYS A 37 37.78 7.07 7.01
C LYS A 37 38.14 5.66 7.45
N LYS A 38 38.25 4.72 6.51
CA LYS A 38 38.91 3.43 6.71
C LYS A 38 40.40 3.66 7.02
N PRO A 39 40.98 3.04 8.06
CA PRO A 39 42.44 2.90 8.15
C PRO A 39 42.89 1.70 7.34
N LEU A 40 43.95 1.88 6.59
CA LEU A 40 44.75 0.81 5.95
C LEU A 40 45.56 0.03 6.99
N GLY A 41 45.52 -1.28 6.84
CA GLY A 41 46.67 -2.16 7.08
C GLY A 41 46.96 -2.55 8.52
N GLY A 42 46.86 -3.86 8.81
CA GLY A 42 47.46 -4.46 10.00
C GLY A 42 46.85 -5.86 10.28
N LYS A 43 47.49 -6.91 9.76
CA LYS A 43 47.20 -8.29 10.17
C LYS A 43 47.62 -8.48 11.64
N VAL A 44 46.66 -8.78 12.51
CA VAL A 44 46.94 -9.44 13.79
C VAL A 44 45.91 -10.58 13.94
N LYS A 45 46.47 -11.80 14.00
CA LYS A 45 45.72 -13.01 14.42
C LYS A 45 45.44 -12.89 15.91
N GLY A 46 44.16 -12.79 16.26
CA GLY A 46 43.71 -12.86 17.64
C GLY A 46 42.33 -13.50 17.65
N SER A 47 42.26 -14.71 18.18
CA SER A 47 41.07 -15.47 18.50
C SER A 47 40.13 -14.61 19.36
N VAL A 48 39.01 -14.19 18.81
CA VAL A 48 37.92 -13.54 19.58
C VAL A 48 36.68 -14.39 19.51
N LYS A 49 36.28 -14.89 20.68
CA LYS A 49 35.04 -15.60 20.96
C LYS A 49 33.84 -14.87 20.29
N LYS A 50 33.11 -15.61 19.46
CA LYS A 50 31.77 -15.20 18.96
C LYS A 50 30.84 -15.03 20.15
N THR A 51 30.63 -13.81 20.60
CA THR A 51 29.41 -13.48 21.36
C THR A 51 28.25 -13.44 20.40
N THR A 52 27.40 -14.44 20.46
CA THR A 52 26.07 -14.46 19.82
C THR A 52 25.27 -13.29 20.38
N LYS A 53 25.19 -12.20 19.63
CA LYS A 53 24.15 -11.17 19.84
C LYS A 53 22.82 -11.84 19.49
N GLU A 54 22.06 -12.25 20.49
CA GLU A 54 20.63 -12.49 20.34
C GLU A 54 19.97 -11.17 19.89
N GLY A 55 19.82 -11.06 18.58
CA GLY A 55 19.00 -10.02 17.98
C GLY A 55 17.55 -10.32 18.32
N THR A 56 16.98 -9.59 19.26
CA THR A 56 15.55 -9.55 19.47
C THR A 56 14.88 -9.24 18.13
N LYS A 57 14.33 -10.25 17.48
CA LYS A 57 13.52 -10.10 16.28
C LYS A 57 12.32 -9.26 16.67
N HIS A 58 12.37 -7.95 16.41
CA HIS A 58 11.18 -7.10 16.49
C HIS A 58 10.09 -7.72 15.63
N LYS A 59 9.07 -8.27 16.29
CA LYS A 59 7.89 -8.82 15.65
C LYS A 59 7.21 -7.65 14.92
N ARG A 60 7.43 -7.53 13.61
CA ARG A 60 6.76 -6.51 12.80
C ARG A 60 5.27 -6.80 12.86
N ASN A 61 4.49 -5.87 13.37
CA ASN A 61 3.05 -5.95 13.32
C ASN A 61 2.63 -6.14 11.85
N ARG A 62 1.99 -7.26 11.56
CA ARG A 62 1.51 -7.57 10.22
C ARG A 62 0.30 -6.67 9.96
N HIS A 63 0.48 -5.63 9.15
CA HIS A 63 -0.63 -4.87 8.60
C HIS A 63 -1.22 -5.65 7.43
N GLU A 64 -2.47 -6.00 7.55
CA GLU A 64 -3.21 -6.57 6.43
C GLU A 64 -3.46 -5.48 5.39
N THR A 65 -2.96 -5.70 4.17
CA THR A 65 -3.09 -4.75 3.07
C THR A 65 -3.51 -5.48 1.79
N PHE A 66 -4.30 -4.82 0.97
CA PHE A 66 -4.73 -5.32 -0.35
C PHE A 66 -3.75 -4.99 -1.47
N SER A 67 -2.56 -4.44 -1.15
CA SER A 67 -1.60 -3.91 -2.12
C SER A 67 -1.22 -4.88 -3.22
N VAL A 68 -1.02 -6.17 -2.89
CA VAL A 68 -0.65 -7.20 -3.87
C VAL A 68 -1.80 -7.45 -4.85
N TYR A 69 -3.02 -7.48 -4.36
CA TYR A 69 -4.21 -7.71 -5.18
C TYR A 69 -4.52 -6.50 -6.07
N ILE A 70 -4.42 -5.29 -5.53
CA ILE A 70 -4.57 -4.03 -6.29
C ILE A 70 -3.55 -4.01 -7.45
N TYR A 71 -2.30 -4.36 -7.17
CA TYR A 71 -1.26 -4.40 -8.18
C TYR A 71 -1.54 -5.46 -9.26
N LYS A 72 -2.00 -6.66 -8.87
CA LYS A 72 -2.37 -7.71 -9.83
C LYS A 72 -3.49 -7.26 -10.76
N VAL A 73 -4.56 -6.66 -10.21
CA VAL A 73 -5.68 -6.15 -11.01
C VAL A 73 -5.22 -5.03 -11.94
N LEU A 74 -4.41 -4.08 -11.45
CA LEU A 74 -3.85 -3.01 -12.27
C LEU A 74 -3.07 -3.58 -13.47
N LYS A 75 -2.24 -4.61 -13.26
CA LYS A 75 -1.47 -5.24 -14.33
C LYS A 75 -2.31 -6.06 -15.30
N GLN A 76 -3.47 -6.56 -14.88
CA GLN A 76 -4.43 -7.21 -15.78
C GLN A 76 -5.14 -6.22 -16.70
N VAL A 77 -5.45 -5.03 -16.21
CA VAL A 77 -6.17 -4.00 -16.96
C VAL A 77 -5.20 -3.12 -17.77
N HIS A 78 -4.09 -2.71 -17.16
CA HIS A 78 -3.06 -1.84 -17.74
C HIS A 78 -1.68 -2.37 -17.42
N ASN A 79 -1.14 -3.19 -18.30
CA ASN A 79 0.15 -3.87 -18.09
C ASN A 79 1.33 -2.89 -17.92
N ASP A 80 1.29 -1.76 -18.63
CA ASP A 80 2.40 -0.80 -18.66
C ASP A 80 2.36 0.23 -17.52
N THR A 81 1.23 0.29 -16.78
CA THR A 81 1.01 1.30 -15.74
C THR A 81 1.53 0.82 -14.38
N GLY A 82 2.36 1.63 -13.73
CA GLY A 82 2.76 1.44 -12.34
C GLY A 82 1.88 2.19 -11.36
N ILE A 83 2.09 1.95 -10.07
CA ILE A 83 1.39 2.67 -8.99
C ILE A 83 2.39 3.13 -7.92
N SER A 84 2.27 4.39 -7.48
CA SER A 84 3.12 4.92 -6.42
C SER A 84 2.69 4.38 -5.04
N LYS A 85 3.61 4.43 -4.07
CA LYS A 85 3.29 4.03 -2.68
C LYS A 85 2.17 4.86 -2.07
N LYS A 86 2.12 6.16 -2.39
CA LYS A 86 1.06 7.07 -1.91
C LYS A 86 -0.29 6.70 -2.51
N SER A 87 -0.33 6.46 -3.83
CA SER A 87 -1.56 6.01 -4.52
C SER A 87 -2.02 4.64 -4.01
N MET A 88 -1.08 3.73 -3.73
CA MET A 88 -1.40 2.42 -3.14
C MET A 88 -2.04 2.56 -1.75
N ALA A 89 -1.54 3.46 -0.91
CA ALA A 89 -2.13 3.73 0.40
C ALA A 89 -3.56 4.27 0.29
N ILE A 90 -3.80 5.19 -0.65
CA ILE A 90 -5.15 5.72 -0.93
C ILE A 90 -6.08 4.60 -1.40
N MET A 91 -5.62 3.73 -2.30
CA MET A 91 -6.42 2.59 -2.78
C MET A 91 -6.76 1.60 -1.65
N ASN A 92 -5.82 1.32 -0.74
CA ASN A 92 -6.10 0.49 0.43
C ASN A 92 -7.17 1.12 1.34
N SER A 93 -7.08 2.43 1.61
CA SER A 93 -8.11 3.14 2.38
C SER A 93 -9.46 3.09 1.69
N PHE A 94 -9.49 3.33 0.39
CA PHE A 94 -10.72 3.26 -0.42
C PHE A 94 -11.40 1.88 -0.35
N ILE A 95 -10.61 0.80 -0.43
CA ILE A 95 -11.15 -0.56 -0.32
C ILE A 95 -11.76 -0.80 1.07
N ASN A 96 -11.05 -0.40 2.14
CA ASN A 96 -11.55 -0.53 3.50
C ASN A 96 -12.84 0.27 3.72
N ASP A 97 -12.89 1.52 3.28
CA ASP A 97 -14.07 2.38 3.39
C ASP A 97 -15.27 1.81 2.63
N THR A 98 -15.02 1.28 1.43
CA THR A 98 -16.07 0.67 0.62
C THR A 98 -16.60 -0.60 1.27
N PHE A 99 -15.71 -1.44 1.80
CA PHE A 99 -16.08 -2.64 2.56
C PHE A 99 -16.93 -2.30 3.77
N GLU A 100 -16.53 -1.30 4.56
CA GLU A 100 -17.26 -0.86 5.74
C GLU A 100 -18.67 -0.37 5.38
N LYS A 101 -18.79 0.46 4.34
CA LYS A 101 -20.09 0.93 3.86
C LYS A 101 -21.01 -0.21 3.45
N ILE A 102 -20.49 -1.18 2.68
CA ILE A 102 -21.26 -2.36 2.27
C ILE A 102 -21.68 -3.19 3.49
N ALA A 103 -20.79 -3.41 4.45
CA ALA A 103 -21.08 -4.17 5.66
C ALA A 103 -22.16 -3.51 6.52
N ILE A 104 -22.09 -2.19 6.70
CA ILE A 104 -23.09 -1.42 7.43
C ILE A 104 -24.46 -1.53 6.76
N GLU A 105 -24.53 -1.33 5.46
CA GLU A 105 -25.80 -1.39 4.73
C GLU A 105 -26.38 -2.80 4.72
N ALA A 106 -25.55 -3.82 4.46
CA ALA A 106 -25.99 -5.20 4.53
C ALA A 106 -26.49 -5.59 5.92
N SER A 107 -25.88 -5.10 6.99
CA SER A 107 -26.32 -5.34 8.37
C SER A 107 -27.70 -4.70 8.67
N LYS A 108 -27.97 -3.53 8.08
CA LYS A 108 -29.30 -2.90 8.17
C LYS A 108 -30.37 -3.76 7.47
N LEU A 109 -30.06 -4.28 6.28
CA LEU A 109 -30.98 -5.16 5.55
C LEU A 109 -31.28 -6.46 6.30
N VAL A 110 -30.26 -7.06 6.94
CA VAL A 110 -30.45 -8.25 7.81
C VAL A 110 -31.45 -7.94 8.93
N ARG A 111 -31.27 -6.81 9.62
CA ARG A 111 -32.15 -6.37 10.71
C ARG A 111 -33.58 -6.07 10.19
N TYR A 112 -33.69 -5.37 9.06
CA TYR A 112 -34.97 -5.07 8.45
C TYR A 112 -35.74 -6.34 8.10
N ASN A 113 -35.07 -7.36 7.57
CA ASN A 113 -35.63 -8.65 7.20
C ASN A 113 -35.83 -9.59 8.41
N LYS A 114 -35.55 -9.13 9.64
CA LYS A 114 -35.62 -9.93 10.89
C LYS A 114 -34.83 -11.24 10.82
N LYS A 115 -33.71 -11.24 10.10
CA LYS A 115 -32.79 -12.36 9.98
C LYS A 115 -31.66 -12.23 11.01
N HIS A 116 -31.08 -13.36 11.40
CA HIS A 116 -29.90 -13.40 12.29
C HIS A 116 -28.59 -13.64 11.53
N THR A 117 -28.68 -14.00 10.26
CA THR A 117 -27.51 -14.39 9.43
C THR A 117 -27.39 -13.47 8.23
N LEU A 118 -26.17 -12.99 7.97
CA LEU A 118 -25.84 -12.26 6.77
C LEU A 118 -25.62 -13.27 5.61
N SER A 119 -26.42 -13.18 4.58
CA SER A 119 -26.28 -14.02 3.38
C SER A 119 -25.80 -13.21 2.19
N ALA A 120 -25.39 -13.90 1.13
CA ALA A 120 -24.96 -13.26 -0.12
C ALA A 120 -26.03 -12.33 -0.71
N ARG A 121 -27.30 -12.60 -0.48
CA ARG A 121 -28.42 -11.80 -0.96
C ARG A 121 -28.45 -10.40 -0.36
N GLU A 122 -28.22 -10.27 0.95
CA GLU A 122 -28.15 -8.98 1.62
C GLU A 122 -26.93 -8.18 1.16
N ILE A 123 -25.78 -8.84 0.96
CA ILE A 123 -24.58 -8.20 0.41
C ILE A 123 -24.84 -7.69 -1.01
N GLN A 124 -25.43 -8.51 -1.89
CA GLN A 124 -25.76 -8.09 -3.26
C GLN A 124 -26.73 -6.91 -3.29
N SER A 125 -27.72 -6.91 -2.39
CA SER A 125 -28.66 -5.80 -2.27
C SER A 125 -27.97 -4.53 -1.79
N ALA A 126 -27.09 -4.61 -0.78
CA ALA A 126 -26.31 -3.49 -0.30
C ALA A 126 -25.40 -2.91 -1.39
N VAL A 127 -24.75 -3.76 -2.17
CA VAL A 127 -23.92 -3.34 -3.32
C VAL A 127 -24.75 -2.59 -4.36
N LYS A 128 -25.96 -3.06 -4.67
CA LYS A 128 -26.88 -2.36 -5.59
C LYS A 128 -27.34 -0.99 -5.08
N LEU A 129 -27.47 -0.84 -3.77
CA LEU A 129 -27.88 0.43 -3.16
C LEU A 129 -26.73 1.45 -3.12
N LEU A 130 -25.49 0.99 -2.92
CA LEU A 130 -24.34 1.85 -2.69
C LEU A 130 -23.56 2.23 -3.96
N LEU A 131 -23.49 1.31 -4.92
CA LEU A 131 -22.71 1.54 -6.14
C LEU A 131 -23.61 1.97 -7.30
N PRO A 132 -23.10 2.83 -8.23
CA PRO A 132 -23.78 3.14 -9.47
C PRO A 132 -24.10 1.87 -10.27
N GLY A 133 -25.23 1.85 -10.99
CA GLY A 133 -25.81 0.66 -11.60
C GLY A 133 -24.85 -0.25 -12.37
N GLU A 134 -23.99 0.30 -13.22
CA GLU A 134 -23.02 -0.50 -13.98
C GLU A 134 -21.91 -1.08 -13.09
N LEU A 135 -21.37 -0.28 -12.16
CA LEU A 135 -20.37 -0.78 -11.20
C LEU A 135 -20.96 -1.85 -10.27
N ALA A 136 -22.22 -1.70 -9.87
CA ALA A 136 -22.90 -2.70 -9.05
C ALA A 136 -23.04 -4.04 -9.79
N LYS A 137 -23.41 -4.02 -11.07
CA LYS A 137 -23.49 -5.22 -11.91
C LYS A 137 -22.14 -5.94 -11.99
N HIS A 138 -21.06 -5.21 -12.31
CA HIS A 138 -19.73 -5.76 -12.38
C HIS A 138 -19.26 -6.33 -11.05
N ALA A 139 -19.45 -5.59 -9.95
CA ALA A 139 -19.07 -6.04 -8.62
C ALA A 139 -19.76 -7.35 -8.20
N ILE A 140 -21.07 -7.48 -8.51
CA ILE A 140 -21.83 -8.70 -8.21
C ILE A 140 -21.34 -9.88 -9.03
N ILE A 141 -21.07 -9.68 -10.32
CA ILE A 141 -20.56 -10.73 -11.21
C ILE A 141 -19.19 -11.22 -10.74
N GLU A 142 -18.26 -10.30 -10.44
CA GLU A 142 -16.92 -10.65 -9.97
C GLU A 142 -16.96 -11.30 -8.59
N GLY A 143 -17.82 -10.83 -7.69
CA GLY A 143 -18.06 -11.45 -6.40
C GLY A 143 -18.59 -12.88 -6.52
N ALA A 144 -19.57 -13.12 -7.39
CA ALA A 144 -20.11 -14.46 -7.65
C ALA A 144 -19.04 -15.39 -8.25
N LYS A 145 -18.23 -14.91 -9.21
CA LYS A 145 -17.11 -15.68 -9.75
C LYS A 145 -16.08 -16.06 -8.67
N ALA A 146 -15.74 -15.13 -7.78
CA ALA A 146 -14.79 -15.38 -6.69
C ALA A 146 -15.31 -16.45 -5.73
N VAL A 147 -16.59 -16.39 -5.34
CA VAL A 147 -17.21 -17.40 -4.46
C VAL A 147 -17.23 -18.77 -5.14
N ASN A 148 -17.64 -18.84 -6.41
CA ASN A 148 -17.66 -20.08 -7.18
C ASN A 148 -16.26 -20.69 -7.33
N LYS A 149 -15.24 -19.86 -7.55
CA LYS A 149 -13.86 -20.30 -7.64
C LYS A 149 -13.36 -20.93 -6.32
N ILE A 150 -13.71 -20.34 -5.18
CA ILE A 150 -13.37 -20.90 -3.87
C ILE A 150 -14.12 -22.24 -3.64
N ALA A 151 -15.40 -22.28 -4.01
CA ALA A 151 -16.21 -23.48 -3.83
C ALA A 151 -15.75 -24.65 -4.73
N SER A 152 -15.20 -24.36 -5.93
CA SER A 152 -14.69 -25.38 -6.86
C SER A 152 -13.26 -25.85 -6.55
N GLY A 153 -12.60 -25.27 -5.55
CA GLY A 153 -11.26 -25.72 -5.12
C GLY A 153 -10.10 -25.38 -6.08
N ASN A 154 -10.31 -24.46 -7.04
CA ASN A 154 -9.31 -24.01 -8.00
C ASN A 154 -8.74 -22.63 -7.65
#